data_ff39cfc6bfa305ff318d0c0d01bb4c8f
#
_entry.id   ff39cfc6bfa305ff318d0c0d01bb4c8f
#
_cell.length_a   1.000
_cell.length_b   1.000
_cell.length_c   1.000
_cell.angle_alpha   90.00
_cell.angle_beta   90.00
_cell.angle_gamma   90.00
#
_symmetry.space_group_name_H-M   'P 1'
#
loop_
_entity.id
_entity.type
_entity.pdbx_description
1 polymer ?
#
loop_
_entity_poly.entity_id
_entity_poly.type
_entity_poly.pdbx_seq_one_letter_code
_entity_poly.pdbx_strand_id
1 'polypeptide(L)'
;MLPVKYSNKGIRFMKIEYLFPEITGIFGDHANIDILKRTVPNAEIISTSLNCVPRFLSEDIDLVYMGSMTELSQKIVIERLKKYKKDIVKKIEAGQNFLVTGNALEIFGNGIKDVGKFVFEENGGPFLEGLGIFNFDTERDMINKYNSLWLGEYEGEKLTGLRSQFTRSFYREDIEPLFKVLRGPGLNENISIEGIKYKGFRATYTLGPLFIMNPNFLEKVLDDLGVEEYSIPFRDSIFLAHEERVKEYSNPETGYLY
;
A
#
# COMPACT_ATOMS: atom_id res chain seq x y z
N MET A 1 -27.67 6.19 -39.23
CA MET A 1 -27.51 6.83 -37.92
C MET A 1 -28.31 6.00 -36.91
N LEU A 2 -27.65 5.15 -36.14
CA LEU A 2 -28.30 4.42 -35.07
C LEU A 2 -28.29 5.32 -33.81
N PRO A 3 -29.36 5.37 -33.01
CA PRO A 3 -29.40 6.20 -31.84
C PRO A 3 -28.45 5.63 -30.75
N VAL A 4 -27.52 6.47 -30.30
CA VAL A 4 -26.68 6.19 -29.11
C VAL A 4 -27.63 6.09 -27.92
N LYS A 5 -27.73 4.91 -27.34
CA LYS A 5 -28.44 4.71 -26.07
C LYS A 5 -27.59 5.33 -24.96
N TYR A 6 -27.93 6.54 -24.54
CA TYR A 6 -27.43 7.06 -23.26
C TYR A 6 -28.03 6.22 -22.13
N SER A 7 -27.22 5.42 -21.48
CA SER A 7 -27.60 4.79 -20.22
C SER A 7 -27.63 5.89 -19.15
N ASN A 8 -28.82 6.17 -18.61
CA ASN A 8 -29.03 7.05 -17.46
C ASN A 8 -28.50 6.38 -16.16
N LYS A 9 -27.24 5.96 -16.11
CA LYS A 9 -26.57 5.74 -14.85
C LYS A 9 -26.07 7.11 -14.41
N GLY A 10 -26.63 7.63 -13.31
CA GLY A 10 -26.15 8.87 -12.68
C GLY A 10 -24.62 8.80 -12.52
N ILE A 11 -23.95 9.92 -12.76
CA ILE A 11 -22.49 10.02 -12.62
C ILE A 11 -22.13 9.56 -11.19
N ARG A 12 -21.57 8.36 -11.05
CA ARG A 12 -21.07 7.86 -9.77
C ARG A 12 -19.66 8.43 -9.61
N PHE A 13 -19.46 9.23 -8.59
CA PHE A 13 -18.13 9.72 -8.22
C PHE A 13 -17.36 8.61 -7.49
N MET A 14 -16.11 8.38 -7.89
CA MET A 14 -15.22 7.50 -7.17
C MET A 14 -14.89 8.09 -5.80
N LYS A 15 -15.16 7.35 -4.73
CA LYS A 15 -14.88 7.75 -3.34
C LYS A 15 -13.62 7.05 -2.83
N ILE A 16 -12.64 7.84 -2.46
CA ILE A 16 -11.36 7.36 -1.91
C ILE A 16 -11.26 7.83 -0.46
N GLU A 17 -11.21 6.91 0.49
CA GLU A 17 -10.97 7.25 1.88
C GLU A 17 -9.48 7.17 2.19
N TYR A 18 -8.89 8.29 2.61
CA TYR A 18 -7.52 8.36 3.12
C TYR A 18 -7.53 8.31 4.65
N LEU A 19 -7.02 7.21 5.21
CA LEU A 19 -7.00 6.99 6.64
C LEU A 19 -5.82 7.70 7.30
N PHE A 20 -6.14 8.55 8.28
CA PHE A 20 -5.20 9.17 9.22
C PHE A 20 -4.08 9.98 8.56
N PRO A 21 -4.39 10.86 7.57
CA PRO A 21 -3.36 11.58 6.81
C PRO A 21 -2.43 12.44 7.70
N GLU A 22 -2.87 12.81 8.90
CA GLU A 22 -2.07 13.59 9.86
C GLU A 22 -0.89 12.82 10.46
N ILE A 23 -0.90 11.48 10.41
CA ILE A 23 0.14 10.63 10.99
C ILE A 23 0.62 9.53 10.06
N THR A 24 0.06 9.43 8.86
CA THR A 24 0.46 8.50 7.79
C THR A 24 0.97 9.25 6.57
N GLY A 25 1.54 8.57 5.60
CA GLY A 25 1.93 9.18 4.32
C GLY A 25 3.34 9.76 4.28
N ILE A 26 4.26 9.24 5.10
CA ILE A 26 5.70 9.56 4.96
C ILE A 26 6.26 8.97 3.65
N PHE A 27 7.51 9.32 3.30
CA PHE A 27 8.19 8.87 2.07
C PHE A 27 7.47 9.21 0.75
N GLY A 28 6.68 10.28 0.73
CA GLY A 28 5.98 10.73 -0.47
C GLY A 28 4.65 10.02 -0.74
N ASP A 29 4.14 9.23 0.18
CA ASP A 29 2.89 8.45 0.03
C ASP A 29 1.65 9.33 -0.19
N HIS A 30 1.63 10.57 0.30
CA HIS A 30 0.55 11.54 -0.02
C HIS A 30 0.36 11.72 -1.53
N ALA A 31 1.44 11.63 -2.32
CA ALA A 31 1.36 11.79 -3.76
C ALA A 31 0.58 10.67 -4.46
N ASN A 32 0.37 9.50 -3.81
CA ASN A 32 -0.54 8.47 -4.33
C ASN A 32 -1.99 8.96 -4.34
N ILE A 33 -2.40 9.71 -3.33
CA ILE A 33 -3.75 10.31 -3.29
C ILE A 33 -3.84 11.49 -4.27
N ASP A 34 -2.80 12.31 -4.37
CA ASP A 34 -2.78 13.46 -5.27
C ASP A 34 -2.88 13.02 -6.74
N ILE A 35 -2.15 11.97 -7.13
CA ILE A 35 -2.23 11.47 -8.50
C ILE A 35 -3.59 10.84 -8.81
N LEU A 36 -4.18 10.07 -7.90
CA LEU A 36 -5.53 9.51 -8.05
C LEU A 36 -6.57 10.62 -8.26
N LYS A 37 -6.54 11.66 -7.41
CA LYS A 37 -7.45 12.81 -7.51
C LYS A 37 -7.33 13.54 -8.85
N ARG A 38 -6.12 13.61 -9.42
CA ARG A 38 -5.87 14.29 -10.71
C ARG A 38 -6.18 13.40 -11.91
N THR A 39 -6.08 12.08 -11.73
CA THR A 39 -6.25 11.09 -12.79
C THR A 39 -7.72 10.77 -13.03
N VAL A 40 -8.53 10.66 -11.96
CA VAL A 40 -9.94 10.29 -12.05
C VAL A 40 -10.81 11.54 -11.95
N PRO A 41 -11.58 11.88 -13.01
CA PRO A 41 -12.47 13.01 -12.98
C PRO A 41 -13.48 12.89 -11.83
N ASN A 42 -13.60 13.98 -11.05
CA ASN A 42 -14.55 14.04 -9.94
C ASN A 42 -14.33 13.00 -8.82
N ALA A 43 -13.11 12.49 -8.64
CA ALA A 43 -12.80 11.67 -7.48
C ALA A 43 -12.98 12.47 -6.18
N GLU A 44 -13.76 11.93 -5.25
CA GLU A 44 -13.96 12.50 -3.92
C GLU A 44 -12.91 11.90 -2.97
N ILE A 45 -12.03 12.75 -2.45
CA ILE A 45 -11.06 12.35 -1.42
C ILE A 45 -11.63 12.67 -0.04
N ILE A 46 -11.84 11.63 0.76
CA ILE A 46 -12.38 11.70 2.11
C ILE A 46 -11.23 11.45 3.09
N SER A 47 -10.76 12.50 3.74
CA SER A 47 -9.75 12.36 4.79
C SER A 47 -10.41 12.00 6.13
N THR A 48 -10.07 10.84 6.67
CA THR A 48 -10.55 10.39 7.98
C THR A 48 -9.47 10.57 9.02
N SER A 49 -9.66 11.52 9.93
CA SER A 49 -8.73 11.78 11.03
C SER A 49 -8.73 10.66 12.06
N LEU A 50 -7.64 10.52 12.81
CA LEU A 50 -7.44 9.46 13.81
C LEU A 50 -8.58 9.36 14.84
N ASN A 51 -9.18 10.49 15.20
CA ASN A 51 -10.28 10.52 16.18
C ASN A 51 -11.67 10.21 15.56
N CYS A 52 -11.77 10.10 14.23
CA CYS A 52 -13.01 9.81 13.53
C CYS A 52 -13.19 8.30 13.32
N VAL A 53 -14.43 7.86 13.20
CA VAL A 53 -14.73 6.49 12.75
C VAL A 53 -14.41 6.37 11.26
N PRO A 54 -13.68 5.33 10.82
CA PRO A 54 -13.46 5.11 9.39
C PRO A 54 -14.78 4.97 8.64
N ARG A 55 -14.93 5.74 7.55
CA ARG A 55 -16.20 5.83 6.82
C ARG A 55 -16.49 4.55 6.03
N PHE A 56 -15.46 3.86 5.53
CA PHE A 56 -15.64 2.59 4.82
C PHE A 56 -16.38 1.53 5.64
N LEU A 57 -16.45 1.67 6.96
CA LEU A 57 -17.19 0.74 7.82
C LEU A 57 -18.71 0.83 7.61
N SER A 58 -19.22 2.02 7.25
CA SER A 58 -20.66 2.29 7.12
C SER A 58 -21.07 2.91 5.78
N GLU A 59 -20.14 3.44 5.00
CA GLU A 59 -20.39 4.07 3.71
C GLU A 59 -19.86 3.20 2.57
N ASP A 60 -20.32 3.48 1.36
CA ASP A 60 -19.82 2.88 0.12
C ASP A 60 -18.58 3.67 -0.33
N ILE A 61 -17.42 3.08 -0.12
CA ILE A 61 -16.11 3.62 -0.46
C ILE A 61 -15.47 2.72 -1.52
N ASP A 62 -14.99 3.30 -2.62
CA ASP A 62 -14.39 2.53 -3.71
C ASP A 62 -12.97 2.07 -3.40
N LEU A 63 -12.18 2.92 -2.72
CA LEU A 63 -10.82 2.60 -2.30
C LEU A 63 -10.51 3.18 -0.91
N VAL A 64 -9.98 2.35 -0.03
CA VAL A 64 -9.42 2.77 1.26
C VAL A 64 -7.90 2.80 1.14
N TYR A 65 -7.29 3.94 1.40
CA TYR A 65 -5.85 4.12 1.36
C TYR A 65 -5.28 4.40 2.75
N MET A 66 -4.17 3.73 3.09
CA MET A 66 -3.39 4.00 4.30
C MET A 66 -1.89 3.96 3.97
N GLY A 67 -1.20 5.07 4.19
CA GLY A 67 0.21 5.23 3.90
C GLY A 67 1.14 4.77 5.03
N SER A 68 2.43 4.76 4.74
CA SER A 68 3.51 4.50 5.69
C SER A 68 3.52 5.52 6.83
N MET A 69 4.06 5.14 7.98
CA MET A 69 4.07 5.96 9.19
C MET A 69 5.30 5.70 10.07
N THR A 70 5.49 6.50 11.11
CA THR A 70 6.50 6.20 12.13
C THR A 70 6.05 5.02 13.01
N GLU A 71 6.99 4.36 13.67
CA GLU A 71 6.71 3.23 14.57
C GLU A 71 5.79 3.64 15.73
N LEU A 72 5.94 4.87 16.24
CA LEU A 72 5.04 5.42 17.25
C LEU A 72 3.62 5.63 16.71
N SER A 73 3.49 6.18 15.50
CA SER A 73 2.19 6.33 14.84
C SER A 73 1.54 4.97 14.57
N GLN A 74 2.33 3.96 14.21
CA GLN A 74 1.85 2.61 13.96
C GLN A 74 1.18 1.99 15.20
N LYS A 75 1.79 2.15 16.38
CA LYS A 75 1.17 1.74 17.65
C LYS A 75 -0.19 2.41 17.86
N ILE A 76 -0.26 3.73 17.66
CA ILE A 76 -1.49 4.51 17.84
C ILE A 76 -2.58 4.04 16.85
N VAL A 77 -2.21 3.80 15.58
CA VAL A 77 -3.15 3.32 14.56
C VAL A 77 -3.65 1.92 14.86
N ILE A 78 -2.79 1.01 15.30
CA ILE A 78 -3.19 -0.35 15.73
C ILE A 78 -4.22 -0.26 16.85
N GLU A 79 -3.94 0.49 17.92
CA GLU A 79 -4.86 0.65 19.06
C GLU A 79 -6.20 1.26 18.61
N ARG A 80 -6.14 2.19 17.66
CA ARG A 80 -7.34 2.82 17.08
C ARG A 80 -8.18 1.83 16.27
N LEU A 81 -7.57 0.98 15.44
CA LEU A 81 -8.26 0.05 14.55
C LEU A 81 -8.71 -1.23 15.25
N LYS A 82 -8.07 -1.66 16.34
CA LYS A 82 -8.44 -2.88 17.10
C LYS A 82 -9.92 -2.97 17.43
N LYS A 83 -10.55 -1.86 17.82
CA LYS A 83 -11.97 -1.82 18.14
C LYS A 83 -12.90 -2.07 16.96
N TYR A 84 -12.41 -1.90 15.74
CA TYR A 84 -13.15 -2.12 14.51
C TYR A 84 -12.74 -3.42 13.79
N LYS A 85 -11.84 -4.23 14.37
CA LYS A 85 -11.28 -5.45 13.75
C LYS A 85 -12.35 -6.30 13.06
N LYS A 86 -13.45 -6.61 13.76
CA LYS A 86 -14.51 -7.48 13.21
C LYS A 86 -15.17 -6.90 11.97
N ASP A 87 -15.36 -5.58 11.93
CA ASP A 87 -16.00 -4.92 10.80
C ASP A 87 -15.02 -4.73 9.64
N ILE A 88 -13.74 -4.48 9.93
CA ILE A 88 -12.65 -4.48 8.94
C ILE A 88 -12.57 -5.84 8.24
N VAL A 89 -12.57 -6.95 9.00
CA VAL A 89 -12.57 -8.31 8.45
C VAL A 89 -13.77 -8.51 7.52
N LYS A 90 -14.99 -8.14 7.94
CA LYS A 90 -16.19 -8.26 7.10
C LYS A 90 -16.06 -7.46 5.78
N LYS A 91 -15.49 -6.26 5.84
CA LYS A 91 -15.28 -5.42 4.64
C LYS A 91 -14.25 -6.04 3.70
N ILE A 92 -13.13 -6.55 4.21
CA ILE A 92 -12.12 -7.26 3.42
C ILE A 92 -12.74 -8.52 2.79
N GLU A 93 -13.49 -9.31 3.56
CA GLU A 93 -14.18 -10.51 3.08
C GLU A 93 -15.24 -10.19 2.01
N ALA A 94 -15.88 -9.03 2.09
CA ALA A 94 -16.81 -8.54 1.09
C ALA A 94 -16.13 -7.98 -0.18
N GLY A 95 -14.78 -7.94 -0.23
CA GLY A 95 -14.03 -7.45 -1.40
C GLY A 95 -13.79 -5.95 -1.42
N GLN A 96 -13.94 -5.26 -0.28
CA GLN A 96 -13.58 -3.83 -0.19
C GLN A 96 -12.14 -3.62 -0.67
N ASN A 97 -11.95 -2.66 -1.58
CA ASN A 97 -10.61 -2.35 -2.05
C ASN A 97 -9.84 -1.55 -1.01
N PHE A 98 -8.63 -2.03 -0.75
CA PHE A 98 -7.62 -1.38 0.07
C PHE A 98 -6.31 -1.25 -0.72
N LEU A 99 -5.61 -0.16 -0.50
CA LEU A 99 -4.19 -0.01 -0.81
C LEU A 99 -3.47 0.47 0.44
N VAL A 100 -2.55 -0.35 0.92
CA VAL A 100 -1.78 -0.10 2.15
C VAL A 100 -0.31 -0.12 1.82
N THR A 101 0.43 0.94 2.17
CA THR A 101 1.84 1.09 1.79
C THR A 101 2.76 1.17 3.01
N GLY A 102 4.01 0.74 2.82
CA GLY A 102 5.03 0.76 3.85
C GLY A 102 4.69 -0.12 5.05
N ASN A 103 5.12 0.30 6.23
CA ASN A 103 4.89 -0.44 7.48
C ASN A 103 3.42 -0.47 7.95
N ALA A 104 2.52 0.21 7.25
CA ALA A 104 1.07 0.06 7.49
C ALA A 104 0.58 -1.38 7.19
N LEU A 105 1.27 -2.14 6.32
CA LEU A 105 1.02 -3.56 6.08
C LEU A 105 1.05 -4.37 7.37
N GLU A 106 1.99 -4.10 8.26
CA GLU A 106 2.25 -4.85 9.50
C GLU A 106 1.07 -4.82 10.48
N ILE A 107 0.26 -3.76 10.41
CA ILE A 107 -0.93 -3.58 11.25
C ILE A 107 -1.91 -4.75 11.08
N PHE A 108 -1.98 -5.33 9.89
CA PHE A 108 -2.92 -6.40 9.55
C PHE A 108 -2.42 -7.80 9.90
N GLY A 109 -1.13 -7.95 10.27
CA GLY A 109 -0.54 -9.21 10.74
C GLY A 109 -0.86 -9.52 12.20
N ASN A 110 -0.25 -10.62 12.70
CA ASN A 110 -0.42 -11.06 14.09
C ASN A 110 0.20 -10.08 15.07
N GLY A 111 1.38 -9.53 14.71
CA GLY A 111 2.06 -8.53 15.54
C GLY A 111 3.50 -8.29 15.13
N ILE A 112 4.09 -7.32 15.78
CA ILE A 112 5.45 -6.84 15.55
C ILE A 112 6.27 -7.14 16.81
N LYS A 113 7.32 -7.94 16.65
CA LYS A 113 8.26 -8.30 17.72
C LYS A 113 9.56 -7.53 17.54
N ASP A 114 9.94 -6.74 18.53
CA ASP A 114 11.24 -6.14 18.56
C ASP A 114 12.33 -7.22 18.80
N VAL A 115 13.32 -7.26 17.91
CA VAL A 115 14.47 -8.14 17.99
C VAL A 115 15.75 -7.30 18.03
N GLY A 116 16.84 -7.87 18.53
CA GLY A 116 18.10 -7.14 18.63
C GLY A 116 18.33 -6.47 19.99
N LYS A 117 19.23 -5.48 20.03
CA LYS A 117 19.72 -4.89 21.29
C LYS A 117 18.87 -3.74 21.82
N PHE A 118 18.05 -3.14 20.98
CA PHE A 118 17.27 -1.96 21.32
C PHE A 118 15.79 -2.25 21.17
N VAL A 119 15.10 -2.22 22.29
CA VAL A 119 13.64 -2.30 22.38
C VAL A 119 13.15 -0.98 22.93
N PHE A 120 12.33 -0.28 22.17
CA PHE A 120 11.78 1.00 22.58
C PHE A 120 10.36 0.80 23.09
N GLU A 121 10.14 1.01 24.38
CA GLU A 121 8.81 0.87 25.00
C GLU A 121 7.77 1.82 24.39
N GLU A 122 8.17 3.01 24.00
CA GLU A 122 7.31 3.97 23.30
C GLU A 122 6.79 3.45 21.95
N ASN A 123 7.53 2.57 21.28
CA ASN A 123 7.11 1.94 20.02
C ASN A 123 6.23 0.69 20.21
N GLY A 124 5.86 0.35 21.44
CA GLY A 124 5.00 -0.79 21.77
C GLY A 124 5.65 -1.85 22.63
N GLY A 125 6.91 -1.65 23.03
CA GLY A 125 7.69 -2.62 23.81
C GLY A 125 8.15 -3.82 22.98
N PRO A 126 8.48 -4.95 23.63
CA PRO A 126 9.07 -6.10 22.95
C PRO A 126 8.10 -6.82 21.98
N PHE A 127 6.83 -6.58 22.12
CA PHE A 127 5.80 -7.12 21.23
C PHE A 127 4.59 -6.19 21.14
N LEU A 128 4.27 -5.77 19.92
CA LEU A 128 3.09 -4.99 19.60
C LEU A 128 2.10 -5.88 18.84
N GLU A 129 1.00 -6.26 19.48
CA GLU A 129 -0.04 -7.09 18.87
C GLU A 129 -0.76 -6.34 17.75
N GLY A 130 -0.78 -6.90 16.54
CA GLY A 130 -1.49 -6.38 15.37
C GLY A 130 -2.98 -6.69 15.37
N LEU A 131 -3.62 -6.50 14.22
CA LEU A 131 -5.04 -6.86 14.06
C LEU A 131 -5.23 -8.37 13.89
N GLY A 132 -4.19 -9.14 13.50
CA GLY A 132 -4.29 -10.58 13.27
C GLY A 132 -5.36 -10.93 12.24
N ILE A 133 -5.42 -10.21 11.14
CA ILE A 133 -6.34 -10.46 10.02
C ILE A 133 -5.69 -11.43 9.04
N PHE A 134 -4.40 -11.25 8.77
CA PHE A 134 -3.60 -12.15 7.96
C PHE A 134 -2.55 -12.85 8.84
N ASN A 135 -2.31 -14.14 8.58
CA ASN A 135 -1.44 -14.96 9.42
C ASN A 135 0.04 -14.80 9.06
N PHE A 136 0.62 -13.69 9.44
CA PHE A 136 2.05 -13.43 9.37
C PHE A 136 2.53 -12.70 10.62
N ASP A 137 3.80 -12.91 10.95
CA ASP A 137 4.50 -12.22 12.03
C ASP A 137 5.53 -11.26 11.45
N THR A 138 5.80 -10.20 12.19
CA THR A 138 6.84 -9.22 11.83
C THR A 138 7.88 -9.13 12.92
N GLU A 139 9.15 -9.19 12.54
CA GLU A 139 10.28 -8.85 13.39
C GLU A 139 10.81 -7.47 13.03
N ARG A 140 11.07 -6.63 14.04
CA ARG A 140 11.60 -5.28 13.89
C ARG A 140 12.97 -5.18 14.56
N ASP A 141 14.00 -4.83 13.76
CA ASP A 141 15.36 -4.54 14.24
C ASP A 141 15.69 -3.08 13.92
N MET A 142 15.71 -2.25 14.96
CA MET A 142 15.97 -0.82 14.82
C MET A 142 17.40 -0.46 14.41
N ILE A 143 18.30 -1.44 14.34
CA ILE A 143 19.68 -1.24 13.89
C ILE A 143 19.85 -1.65 12.43
N ASN A 144 19.31 -2.80 12.05
CA ASN A 144 19.49 -3.39 10.73
C ASN A 144 18.37 -3.00 9.78
N LYS A 145 18.44 -1.76 9.31
CA LYS A 145 17.49 -1.19 8.37
C LYS A 145 17.72 -1.70 6.95
N TYR A 146 16.65 -2.09 6.26
CA TYR A 146 16.67 -2.09 4.80
C TYR A 146 16.62 -0.66 4.28
N ASN A 147 17.59 -0.34 3.45
CA ASN A 147 17.59 0.89 2.64
C ASN A 147 18.09 0.51 1.25
N SER A 148 17.17 0.35 0.32
CA SER A 148 17.46 -0.29 -0.96
C SER A 148 16.55 0.23 -2.07
N LEU A 149 17.08 0.28 -3.29
CA LEU A 149 16.23 0.27 -4.49
C LEU A 149 15.47 -1.07 -4.54
N TRP A 150 14.38 -1.09 -5.28
CA TRP A 150 13.55 -2.28 -5.42
C TRP A 150 12.99 -2.38 -6.84
N LEU A 151 13.08 -3.57 -7.42
CA LEU A 151 12.49 -3.92 -8.70
C LEU A 151 11.62 -5.16 -8.52
N GLY A 152 10.37 -5.07 -8.93
CA GLY A 152 9.41 -6.17 -8.88
C GLY A 152 8.61 -6.34 -10.15
N GLU A 153 7.64 -7.24 -10.08
CA GLU A 153 6.72 -7.56 -11.17
C GLU A 153 5.30 -7.72 -10.63
N TYR A 154 4.32 -7.15 -11.33
CA TYR A 154 2.89 -7.33 -11.12
C TYR A 154 2.23 -7.64 -12.47
N GLU A 155 1.62 -8.81 -12.61
CA GLU A 155 0.92 -9.24 -13.83
C GLU A 155 1.74 -9.05 -15.14
N GLY A 156 3.05 -9.33 -15.06
CA GLY A 156 3.97 -9.22 -16.20
C GLY A 156 4.59 -7.83 -16.40
N GLU A 157 4.11 -6.81 -15.70
CA GLU A 157 4.65 -5.45 -15.73
C GLU A 157 5.71 -5.24 -14.65
N LYS A 158 6.83 -4.62 -15.01
CA LYS A 158 7.88 -4.28 -14.04
C LYS A 158 7.50 -3.05 -13.21
N LEU A 159 7.81 -3.10 -11.93
CA LEU A 159 7.63 -2.00 -11.00
C LEU A 159 8.95 -1.63 -10.33
N THR A 160 9.09 -0.33 -10.06
CA THR A 160 10.23 0.23 -9.34
C THR A 160 9.79 0.87 -8.04
N GLY A 161 10.63 0.83 -7.03
CA GLY A 161 10.34 1.46 -5.74
C GLY A 161 11.56 1.56 -4.85
N LEU A 162 11.31 1.94 -3.62
CA LEU A 162 12.30 2.03 -2.55
C LEU A 162 11.85 1.16 -1.37
N ARG A 163 12.82 0.63 -0.67
CA ARG A 163 12.62 -0.05 0.61
C ARG A 163 13.35 0.72 1.70
N SER A 164 12.64 1.16 2.71
CA SER A 164 13.21 1.88 3.84
C SER A 164 12.45 1.44 5.10
N GLN A 165 12.88 0.32 5.68
CA GLN A 165 12.19 -0.33 6.80
C GLN A 165 13.13 -1.03 7.76
N PHE A 166 12.70 -1.15 9.01
CA PHE A 166 13.40 -1.86 10.09
C PHE A 166 12.89 -3.30 10.27
N THR A 167 11.96 -3.74 9.43
CA THR A 167 11.13 -4.92 9.69
C THR A 167 11.33 -6.01 8.64
N ARG A 168 11.04 -7.26 9.05
CA ARG A 168 10.99 -8.48 8.24
C ARG A 168 9.70 -9.19 8.57
N SER A 169 8.92 -9.56 7.55
CA SER A 169 7.67 -10.29 7.74
C SER A 169 7.78 -11.74 7.28
N PHE A 170 7.15 -12.63 8.03
CA PHE A 170 7.22 -14.07 7.84
C PHE A 170 5.79 -14.62 7.78
N TYR A 171 5.38 -15.12 6.63
CA TYR A 171 4.11 -15.79 6.46
C TYR A 171 4.10 -17.13 7.18
N ARG A 172 2.98 -17.46 7.79
CA ARG A 172 2.73 -18.76 8.41
C ARG A 172 1.80 -19.65 7.57
N GLU A 173 1.18 -19.10 6.55
CA GLU A 173 0.25 -19.76 5.62
C GLU A 173 0.53 -19.26 4.20
N ASP A 174 -0.02 -19.94 3.21
CA ASP A 174 0.03 -19.50 1.82
C ASP A 174 -0.82 -18.22 1.66
N ILE A 175 -0.16 -17.09 1.61
CA ILE A 175 -0.75 -15.78 1.30
C ILE A 175 -0.35 -15.43 -0.13
N GLU A 176 -1.33 -15.01 -0.95
CA GLU A 176 -1.03 -14.52 -2.30
C GLU A 176 -0.17 -13.25 -2.20
N PRO A 177 1.05 -13.25 -2.76
CA PRO A 177 1.88 -12.06 -2.78
C PRO A 177 1.31 -11.02 -3.73
N LEU A 178 1.48 -9.74 -3.39
CA LEU A 178 1.11 -8.68 -4.31
C LEU A 178 2.11 -8.59 -5.47
N PHE A 179 3.40 -8.71 -5.18
CA PHE A 179 4.48 -8.57 -6.15
C PHE A 179 5.47 -9.74 -6.10
N LYS A 180 6.00 -10.10 -7.24
CA LYS A 180 7.21 -10.91 -7.36
C LYS A 180 8.42 -9.98 -7.32
N VAL A 181 9.44 -10.31 -6.54
CA VAL A 181 10.68 -9.54 -6.44
C VAL A 181 11.66 -10.00 -7.52
N LEU A 182 12.15 -9.08 -8.32
CA LEU A 182 13.18 -9.31 -9.32
C LEU A 182 14.57 -8.90 -8.79
N ARG A 183 14.66 -7.77 -8.06
CA ARG A 183 15.87 -7.33 -7.36
C ARG A 183 15.50 -6.54 -6.10
N GLY A 184 16.33 -6.65 -5.08
CA GLY A 184 16.10 -6.05 -3.76
C GLY A 184 15.44 -7.04 -2.78
N PRO A 185 15.11 -6.59 -1.56
CA PRO A 185 14.53 -7.45 -0.54
C PRO A 185 13.07 -7.80 -0.82
N GLY A 186 12.69 -9.05 -0.48
CA GLY A 186 11.29 -9.46 -0.36
C GLY A 186 10.66 -9.02 0.97
N LEU A 187 9.70 -9.76 1.48
CA LEU A 187 9.17 -9.53 2.84
C LEU A 187 10.25 -9.76 3.91
N ASN A 188 11.23 -10.61 3.60
CA ASN A 188 12.46 -10.84 4.34
C ASN A 188 13.57 -11.28 3.36
N GLU A 189 14.75 -11.59 3.87
CA GLU A 189 15.94 -11.92 3.07
C GLU A 189 15.82 -13.22 2.28
N ASN A 190 14.93 -14.13 2.71
CA ASN A 190 14.90 -15.51 2.25
C ASN A 190 13.88 -15.76 1.13
N ILE A 191 13.05 -14.76 0.80
CA ILE A 191 11.94 -14.93 -0.16
C ILE A 191 11.91 -13.83 -1.22
N SER A 192 11.56 -14.22 -2.45
CA SER A 192 11.45 -13.31 -3.60
C SER A 192 9.99 -12.92 -3.88
N ILE A 193 9.21 -12.73 -2.83
CA ILE A 193 7.83 -12.24 -2.90
C ILE A 193 7.65 -11.06 -1.96
N GLU A 194 6.70 -10.20 -2.28
CA GLU A 194 6.47 -8.95 -1.60
C GLU A 194 4.98 -8.62 -1.55
N GLY A 195 4.56 -8.08 -0.40
CA GLY A 195 3.19 -7.62 -0.20
C GLY A 195 2.16 -8.72 -0.03
N ILE A 196 0.89 -8.31 0.06
CA ILE A 196 -0.27 -9.18 0.24
C ILE A 196 -1.33 -8.77 -0.79
N LYS A 197 -1.90 -9.75 -1.49
CA LYS A 197 -3.09 -9.61 -2.30
C LYS A 197 -4.15 -10.58 -1.78
N TYR A 198 -5.31 -10.06 -1.43
CA TYR A 198 -6.44 -10.89 -1.02
C TYR A 198 -7.75 -10.20 -1.40
N LYS A 199 -8.49 -10.74 -2.36
CA LYS A 199 -9.68 -10.06 -2.91
C LYS A 199 -9.35 -8.62 -3.35
N GLY A 200 -10.02 -7.61 -2.80
CA GLY A 200 -9.71 -6.20 -3.01
C GLY A 200 -8.56 -5.63 -2.15
N PHE A 201 -8.04 -6.39 -1.18
CA PHE A 201 -6.99 -5.92 -0.29
C PHE A 201 -5.61 -6.04 -0.95
N ARG A 202 -4.87 -4.94 -1.01
CA ARG A 202 -3.50 -4.85 -1.51
C ARG A 202 -2.65 -4.13 -0.47
N ALA A 203 -1.57 -4.77 -0.04
CA ALA A 203 -0.62 -4.17 0.88
C ALA A 203 0.82 -4.43 0.44
N THR A 204 1.70 -3.46 0.59
CA THR A 204 3.10 -3.53 0.13
C THR A 204 4.02 -2.72 1.01
N TYR A 205 5.25 -3.21 1.22
CA TYR A 205 6.34 -2.42 1.80
C TYR A 205 6.98 -1.45 0.82
N THR A 206 6.71 -1.61 -0.48
CA THR A 206 7.30 -0.77 -1.51
C THR A 206 6.83 0.67 -1.34
N LEU A 207 7.79 1.57 -1.22
CA LEU A 207 7.60 3.00 -1.01
C LEU A 207 7.78 3.76 -2.31
N GLY A 208 7.28 5.00 -2.28
CA GLY A 208 7.51 5.76 -3.37
C GLY A 208 7.33 6.93 -3.86
N PRO A 209 6.53 7.73 -4.40
CA PRO A 209 5.06 7.54 -4.61
C PRO A 209 4.75 6.42 -5.62
N LEU A 210 4.14 5.36 -5.10
CA LEU A 210 3.99 4.08 -5.83
C LEU A 210 3.32 4.24 -7.20
N PHE A 211 2.23 4.98 -7.28
CA PHE A 211 1.48 5.17 -8.52
C PHE A 211 2.18 6.06 -9.54
N ILE A 212 2.88 7.12 -9.09
CA ILE A 212 3.62 8.01 -9.99
C ILE A 212 4.85 7.29 -10.55
N MET A 213 5.51 6.49 -9.72
CA MET A 213 6.65 5.70 -10.16
C MET A 213 6.25 4.55 -11.10
N ASN A 214 5.02 4.05 -10.98
CA ASN A 214 4.55 2.86 -11.68
C ASN A 214 3.17 3.11 -12.33
N PRO A 215 3.12 3.87 -13.44
CA PRO A 215 1.85 4.24 -14.07
C PRO A 215 1.06 3.03 -14.59
N ASN A 216 1.72 1.95 -15.02
CA ASN A 216 1.05 0.71 -15.41
C ASN A 216 0.30 0.08 -14.21
N PHE A 217 0.88 0.13 -13.01
CA PHE A 217 0.20 -0.35 -11.81
C PHE A 217 -0.98 0.53 -11.42
N LEU A 218 -0.87 1.85 -11.61
CA LEU A 218 -2.00 2.77 -11.43
C LEU A 218 -3.15 2.40 -12.37
N GLU A 219 -2.87 2.19 -13.67
CA GLU A 219 -3.89 1.80 -14.66
C GLU A 219 -4.56 0.47 -14.26
N LYS A 220 -3.79 -0.54 -13.85
CA LYS A 220 -4.33 -1.83 -13.35
C LYS A 220 -5.24 -1.67 -12.13
N VAL A 221 -4.87 -0.83 -11.17
CA VAL A 221 -5.70 -0.57 -9.99
C VAL A 221 -6.99 0.15 -10.39
N LEU A 222 -6.94 1.11 -11.32
CA LEU A 222 -8.14 1.79 -11.83
C LEU A 222 -9.07 0.84 -12.58
N ASP A 223 -8.53 -0.07 -13.39
CA ASP A 223 -9.30 -1.10 -14.08
C ASP A 223 -10.02 -2.03 -13.08
N ASP A 224 -9.30 -2.47 -12.03
CA ASP A 224 -9.87 -3.30 -10.95
C ASP A 224 -10.98 -2.57 -10.15
N LEU A 225 -10.89 -1.24 -10.05
CA LEU A 225 -11.92 -0.40 -9.45
C LEU A 225 -13.08 -0.10 -10.40
N GLY A 226 -13.02 -0.54 -11.67
CA GLY A 226 -14.04 -0.32 -12.68
C GLY A 226 -14.11 1.12 -13.15
N VAL A 227 -12.99 1.86 -13.13
CA VAL A 227 -12.92 3.23 -13.64
C VAL A 227 -12.73 3.20 -15.14
N GLU A 228 -13.78 3.54 -15.88
CA GLU A 228 -13.78 3.49 -17.36
C GLU A 228 -13.14 4.75 -17.99
N GLU A 229 -13.21 5.90 -17.31
CA GLU A 229 -12.71 7.18 -17.83
C GLU A 229 -11.70 7.79 -16.84
N TYR A 230 -10.47 7.94 -17.30
CA TYR A 230 -9.41 8.61 -16.54
C TYR A 230 -8.38 9.25 -17.46
N SER A 231 -7.59 10.17 -16.92
CA SER A 231 -6.49 10.82 -17.64
C SER A 231 -5.31 11.05 -16.70
N ILE A 232 -4.23 10.34 -16.91
CA ILE A 232 -3.00 10.49 -16.09
C ILE A 232 -2.33 11.82 -16.45
N PRO A 233 -2.16 12.75 -15.51
CA PRO A 233 -1.45 14.01 -15.76
C PRO A 233 -0.02 13.73 -16.21
N PHE A 234 0.47 14.49 -17.21
CA PHE A 234 1.83 14.34 -17.74
C PHE A 234 2.18 12.89 -18.16
N ARG A 235 1.20 12.17 -18.71
CA ARG A 235 1.28 10.74 -19.00
C ARG A 235 2.59 10.34 -19.70
N ASP A 236 2.93 10.99 -20.81
CA ASP A 236 4.12 10.62 -21.59
C ASP A 236 5.41 10.78 -20.77
N SER A 237 5.53 11.84 -19.96
CA SER A 237 6.71 12.07 -19.12
C SER A 237 6.80 11.05 -17.98
N ILE A 238 5.67 10.69 -17.36
CA ILE A 238 5.62 9.71 -16.27
C ILE A 238 5.98 8.32 -16.79
N PHE A 239 5.47 7.91 -17.97
CA PHE A 239 5.78 6.63 -18.58
C PHE A 239 7.26 6.56 -19.02
N LEU A 240 7.77 7.60 -19.68
CA LEU A 240 9.18 7.67 -20.05
C LEU A 240 10.09 7.58 -18.80
N ALA A 241 9.77 8.30 -17.74
CA ALA A 241 10.51 8.25 -16.48
C ALA A 241 10.43 6.86 -15.80
N HIS A 242 9.32 6.17 -15.95
CA HIS A 242 9.18 4.78 -15.49
C HIS A 242 10.07 3.83 -16.30
N GLU A 243 10.05 3.90 -17.62
CA GLU A 243 10.88 3.08 -18.51
C GLU A 243 12.38 3.26 -18.21
N GLU A 244 12.84 4.50 -18.04
CA GLU A 244 14.24 4.77 -17.70
C GLU A 244 14.62 4.21 -16.32
N ARG A 245 13.73 4.31 -15.30
CA ARG A 245 13.97 3.68 -14.00
C ARG A 245 14.02 2.16 -14.09
N VAL A 246 13.09 1.54 -14.83
CA VAL A 246 13.10 0.08 -15.04
C VAL A 246 14.39 -0.37 -15.68
N LYS A 247 14.89 0.38 -16.68
CA LYS A 247 16.15 0.11 -17.36
C LYS A 247 17.32 0.22 -16.38
N GLU A 248 17.40 1.32 -15.61
CA GLU A 248 18.43 1.54 -14.60
C GLU A 248 18.39 0.47 -13.52
N TYR A 249 17.23 0.16 -12.97
CA TYR A 249 17.07 -0.84 -11.90
C TYR A 249 17.30 -2.27 -12.40
N SER A 250 17.15 -2.53 -13.68
CA SER A 250 17.48 -3.83 -14.30
C SER A 250 18.97 -3.97 -14.59
N ASN A 251 19.75 -2.89 -14.60
CA ASN A 251 21.18 -2.93 -14.87
C ASN A 251 21.94 -3.61 -13.71
N PRO A 252 22.69 -4.70 -13.94
CA PRO A 252 23.45 -5.39 -12.90
C PRO A 252 24.48 -4.51 -12.18
N GLU A 253 25.01 -3.48 -12.86
CA GLU A 253 26.00 -2.55 -12.31
C GLU A 253 25.40 -1.56 -11.32
N THR A 254 24.08 -1.37 -11.32
CA THR A 254 23.41 -0.47 -10.38
C THR A 254 23.41 -1.05 -8.98
N GLY A 255 23.98 -0.32 -8.02
CA GLY A 255 23.96 -0.70 -6.60
C GLY A 255 22.55 -0.57 -5.99
N TYR A 256 22.16 -1.51 -5.16
CA TYR A 256 20.80 -1.57 -4.57
C TYR A 256 20.76 -1.24 -3.08
N LEU A 257 21.83 -1.49 -2.36
CA LEU A 257 21.94 -1.22 -0.92
C LEU A 257 22.64 0.11 -0.68
N TYR A 258 22.13 0.88 0.27
CA TYR A 258 22.68 2.14 0.72
C TYR A 258 22.97 2.10 2.22
#